data_1f69c6d390904b222f9fc9f24cb43969
#
_entry.id   1f69c6d390904b222f9fc9f24cb43969
#
_cell.length_a   1.000
_cell.length_b   1.000
_cell.length_c   1.000
_cell.angle_alpha   90.00
_cell.angle_beta   90.00
_cell.angle_gamma   90.00
#
_symmetry.space_group_name_H-M   'P 1'
#
loop_
_entity.id
_entity.type
_entity.pdbx_description
1 polymer ?
#
loop_
_entity_poly.entity_id
_entity_poly.type
_entity_poly.pdbx_seq_one_letter_code
_entity_poly.pdbx_strand_id
1 'polypeptide(L)'
;IGSKEDCIKIKEDIKQFMADKLKLELSDEKTLITNARKHAKFLGYDVFVRKSNDTHRDKNGHLTRSLDHKIVLYVTTEVMRKKLLEYDAVKITVQKGKEVWKPKGRTYMRCLDDLEIISQYNSEIMGFYNFYSIANNSPVIDSFYNIMEYSMYKTYAAKYSTSKKKIIAKYKKNGVFAIPYTNKRGYEFKREFYDKGFKRKELPNRYLDDKLPNTVAITGGRNGLIKRLQARVCENCGATDNLEMHHVRKLKDLKGKSDWEIKMISRNRKTLAVCSVCHHKIHAGKLD
;
A
#
# COMPACT_ATOMS: atom_id res chain seq x y z
N ILE A 1 -15.94 -5.87 -23.63
CA ILE A 1 -16.99 -6.91 -23.62
C ILE A 1 -17.98 -6.54 -24.71
N GLY A 2 -17.99 -7.26 -25.83
CA GLY A 2 -18.80 -6.95 -26.99
C GLY A 2 -17.97 -6.70 -28.25
N SER A 3 -18.62 -6.31 -29.33
CA SER A 3 -17.96 -5.92 -30.56
C SER A 3 -17.18 -4.62 -30.42
N LYS A 4 -16.27 -4.34 -31.34
CA LYS A 4 -15.54 -3.05 -31.34
C LYS A 4 -16.50 -1.88 -31.51
N GLU A 5 -17.56 -2.07 -32.28
CA GLU A 5 -18.59 -1.08 -32.56
C GLU A 5 -19.40 -0.73 -31.32
N ASP A 6 -19.79 -1.74 -30.51
CA ASP A 6 -20.47 -1.52 -29.24
C ASP A 6 -19.57 -0.76 -28.26
N CYS A 7 -18.28 -1.10 -28.21
CA CYS A 7 -17.33 -0.39 -27.36
C CYS A 7 -17.15 1.08 -27.75
N ILE A 8 -17.21 1.38 -29.06
CA ILE A 8 -17.15 2.77 -29.54
C ILE A 8 -18.39 3.55 -29.07
N LYS A 9 -19.60 2.99 -29.25
CA LYS A 9 -20.84 3.60 -28.76
C LYS A 9 -20.80 3.85 -27.27
N ILE A 10 -20.44 2.84 -26.47
CA ILE A 10 -20.32 2.97 -25.01
C ILE A 10 -19.31 4.07 -24.62
N LYS A 11 -18.19 4.19 -25.34
CA LYS A 11 -17.22 5.26 -25.08
C LYS A 11 -17.82 6.65 -25.31
N GLU A 12 -18.57 6.83 -26.39
CA GLU A 12 -19.24 8.12 -26.67
C GLU A 12 -20.34 8.42 -25.65
N ASP A 13 -21.16 7.42 -25.28
CA ASP A 13 -22.19 7.57 -24.25
C ASP A 13 -21.58 7.98 -22.90
N ILE A 14 -20.46 7.37 -22.50
CA ILE A 14 -19.72 7.72 -21.29
C ILE A 14 -19.17 9.15 -21.40
N LYS A 15 -18.60 9.53 -22.56
CA LYS A 15 -18.07 10.88 -22.79
C LYS A 15 -19.15 11.94 -22.63
N GLN A 16 -20.30 11.69 -23.21
CA GLN A 16 -21.47 12.59 -23.11
C GLN A 16 -21.97 12.66 -21.67
N PHE A 17 -22.14 11.52 -20.98
CA PHE A 17 -22.56 11.50 -19.59
C PHE A 17 -21.61 12.27 -18.67
N MET A 18 -20.30 12.09 -18.85
CA MET A 18 -19.27 12.80 -18.08
C MET A 18 -19.37 14.32 -18.28
N ALA A 19 -19.54 14.77 -19.54
CA ALA A 19 -19.66 16.17 -19.84
C ALA A 19 -20.95 16.77 -19.29
N ASP A 20 -22.09 16.10 -19.52
CA ASP A 20 -23.43 16.66 -19.20
C ASP A 20 -23.72 16.60 -17.69
N LYS A 21 -23.46 15.49 -17.04
CA LYS A 21 -23.84 15.25 -15.64
C LYS A 21 -22.74 15.63 -14.64
N LEU A 22 -21.49 15.36 -14.95
CA LEU A 22 -20.38 15.54 -14.03
C LEU A 22 -19.52 16.76 -14.34
N LYS A 23 -19.73 17.42 -15.50
CA LYS A 23 -18.92 18.55 -15.99
C LYS A 23 -17.41 18.19 -16.04
N LEU A 24 -17.11 16.93 -16.42
CA LEU A 24 -15.78 16.41 -16.56
C LEU A 24 -15.48 16.05 -18.00
N GLU A 25 -14.25 16.28 -18.42
CA GLU A 25 -13.77 15.93 -19.76
C GLU A 25 -13.06 14.58 -19.75
N LEU A 26 -13.41 13.70 -20.71
CA LEU A 26 -12.80 12.40 -20.87
C LEU A 26 -11.52 12.53 -21.70
N SER A 27 -10.37 12.13 -21.14
CA SER A 27 -9.10 12.11 -21.89
C SER A 27 -9.09 11.01 -22.95
N ASP A 28 -9.11 11.39 -24.21
CA ASP A 28 -9.07 10.45 -25.35
C ASP A 28 -7.75 9.65 -25.41
N GLU A 29 -6.63 10.24 -25.01
CA GLU A 29 -5.32 9.57 -24.95
C GLU A 29 -5.29 8.43 -23.94
N LYS A 30 -6.03 8.56 -22.84
CA LYS A 30 -6.07 7.57 -21.74
C LYS A 30 -7.23 6.60 -21.87
N THR A 31 -8.26 6.94 -22.63
CA THR A 31 -9.47 6.13 -22.79
C THR A 31 -9.41 5.33 -24.08
N LEU A 32 -8.72 4.20 -24.03
CA LEU A 32 -8.47 3.35 -25.19
C LEU A 32 -9.42 2.15 -25.22
N ILE A 33 -9.88 1.78 -26.41
CA ILE A 33 -10.57 0.51 -26.65
C ILE A 33 -9.52 -0.54 -26.97
N THR A 34 -9.33 -1.49 -26.07
CA THR A 34 -8.29 -2.50 -26.18
C THR A 34 -8.92 -3.87 -26.33
N ASN A 35 -8.40 -4.69 -27.26
CA ASN A 35 -8.82 -6.10 -27.36
C ASN A 35 -8.52 -6.81 -26.03
N ALA A 36 -9.48 -7.59 -25.52
CA ALA A 36 -9.39 -8.27 -24.22
C ALA A 36 -8.16 -9.21 -24.08
N ARG A 37 -7.60 -9.67 -25.19
CA ARG A 37 -6.38 -10.50 -25.21
C ARG A 37 -5.09 -9.70 -25.23
N LYS A 38 -5.17 -8.39 -25.48
CA LYS A 38 -4.05 -7.45 -25.36
C LYS A 38 -4.01 -6.88 -23.95
N HIS A 39 -2.84 -6.43 -23.55
CA HIS A 39 -2.65 -5.83 -22.22
C HIS A 39 -3.26 -4.44 -22.17
N ALA A 40 -4.27 -4.26 -21.33
CA ALA A 40 -4.83 -2.97 -20.98
C ALA A 40 -4.22 -2.49 -19.67
N LYS A 41 -3.70 -1.27 -19.63
CA LYS A 41 -3.13 -0.68 -18.39
C LYS A 41 -4.26 -0.14 -17.52
N PHE A 42 -4.37 -0.64 -16.30
CA PHE A 42 -5.35 -0.18 -15.32
C PHE A 42 -4.75 -0.15 -13.92
N LEU A 43 -4.74 1.01 -13.28
CA LEU A 43 -4.21 1.22 -11.93
C LEU A 43 -2.80 0.63 -11.71
N GLY A 44 -1.94 0.73 -12.71
CA GLY A 44 -0.58 0.19 -12.64
C GLY A 44 -0.44 -1.31 -12.89
N TYR A 45 -1.56 -2.00 -13.16
CA TYR A 45 -1.55 -3.38 -13.63
C TYR A 45 -1.69 -3.45 -15.14
N ASP A 46 -1.17 -4.52 -15.72
CA ASP A 46 -1.60 -5.00 -17.02
C ASP A 46 -2.74 -6.01 -16.83
N VAL A 47 -3.90 -5.69 -17.41
CA VAL A 47 -5.11 -6.49 -17.33
C VAL A 47 -5.39 -7.08 -18.71
N PHE A 48 -5.59 -8.39 -18.78
CA PHE A 48 -5.94 -9.06 -20.03
C PHE A 48 -6.61 -10.41 -19.77
N VAL A 49 -7.27 -10.95 -20.80
CA VAL A 49 -7.84 -12.30 -20.78
C VAL A 49 -6.80 -13.27 -21.29
N ARG A 50 -6.34 -14.15 -20.42
CA ARG A 50 -5.37 -15.18 -20.79
C ARG A 50 -6.00 -16.21 -21.72
N LYS A 51 -5.31 -16.54 -22.80
CA LYS A 51 -5.57 -17.69 -23.63
C LYS A 51 -4.42 -18.68 -23.44
N SER A 52 -4.72 -19.80 -22.83
CA SER A 52 -3.75 -20.88 -22.66
C SER A 52 -4.43 -22.21 -22.96
N ASN A 53 -3.77 -23.05 -23.71
CA ASN A 53 -4.18 -24.44 -23.90
C ASN A 53 -3.45 -25.37 -22.92
N ASP A 54 -2.63 -24.81 -22.00
CA ASP A 54 -1.87 -25.58 -21.05
C ASP A 54 -2.81 -26.26 -20.06
N THR A 55 -2.55 -27.53 -19.83
CA THR A 55 -3.23 -28.32 -18.81
C THR A 55 -2.28 -28.65 -17.67
N HIS A 56 -2.80 -28.69 -16.46
CA HIS A 56 -2.07 -29.18 -15.30
C HIS A 56 -2.98 -30.11 -14.48
N ARG A 57 -2.39 -30.95 -13.66
CA ARG A 57 -3.14 -31.75 -12.71
C ARG A 57 -3.37 -30.97 -11.43
N ASP A 58 -4.60 -30.96 -10.94
CA ASP A 58 -4.95 -30.39 -9.65
C ASP A 58 -4.42 -31.28 -8.50
N LYS A 59 -4.71 -30.87 -7.25
CA LYS A 59 -4.32 -31.61 -6.04
C LYS A 59 -4.92 -33.03 -5.98
N ASN A 60 -6.01 -33.28 -6.70
CA ASN A 60 -6.73 -34.53 -6.76
C ASN A 60 -6.33 -35.37 -7.99
N GLY A 61 -5.38 -34.90 -8.78
CA GLY A 61 -4.90 -35.57 -9.98
C GLY A 61 -5.75 -35.35 -11.24
N HIS A 62 -6.82 -34.53 -11.16
CA HIS A 62 -7.67 -34.21 -12.31
C HIS A 62 -6.96 -33.25 -13.27
N LEU A 63 -7.12 -33.50 -14.57
CA LEU A 63 -6.58 -32.63 -15.61
C LEU A 63 -7.42 -31.36 -15.71
N THR A 64 -6.83 -30.23 -15.40
CA THR A 64 -7.48 -28.91 -15.45
C THR A 64 -6.74 -27.95 -16.38
N ARG A 65 -7.45 -27.00 -16.98
CA ARG A 65 -6.83 -25.94 -17.79
C ARG A 65 -6.30 -24.81 -16.91
N SER A 66 -5.09 -24.36 -17.22
CA SER A 66 -4.46 -23.25 -16.51
C SER A 66 -5.04 -21.90 -16.93
N LEU A 67 -5.88 -21.29 -16.09
CA LEU A 67 -6.33 -19.89 -16.24
C LEU A 67 -6.83 -19.48 -17.63
N ASP A 68 -7.32 -20.45 -18.45
CA ASP A 68 -7.84 -20.17 -19.78
C ASP A 68 -9.12 -19.32 -19.67
N HIS A 69 -9.24 -18.31 -20.53
CA HIS A 69 -10.34 -17.34 -20.57
C HIS A 69 -10.58 -16.58 -19.24
N LYS A 70 -9.65 -16.62 -18.30
CA LYS A 70 -9.74 -15.84 -17.06
C LYS A 70 -9.06 -14.49 -17.22
N ILE A 71 -9.64 -13.46 -16.59
CA ILE A 71 -9.01 -12.15 -16.45
C ILE A 71 -7.84 -12.31 -15.49
N VAL A 72 -6.68 -11.82 -15.89
CA VAL A 72 -5.46 -11.85 -15.09
C VAL A 72 -4.89 -10.44 -14.94
N LEU A 73 -4.25 -10.22 -13.80
CA LEU A 73 -3.58 -8.98 -13.45
C LEU A 73 -2.08 -9.26 -13.39
N TYR A 74 -1.28 -8.48 -14.13
CA TYR A 74 0.17 -8.63 -14.12
C TYR A 74 0.86 -7.35 -13.64
N VAL A 75 1.93 -7.55 -12.88
CA VAL A 75 2.93 -6.50 -12.60
C VAL A 75 3.91 -6.49 -13.75
N THR A 76 4.13 -5.32 -14.33
CA THR A 76 5.06 -5.17 -15.46
C THR A 76 6.46 -4.79 -15.01
N THR A 77 7.43 -5.14 -15.83
CA THR A 77 8.83 -4.70 -15.65
C THR A 77 8.94 -3.17 -15.68
N GLU A 78 8.12 -2.49 -16.49
CA GLU A 78 8.07 -1.03 -16.59
C GLU A 78 7.71 -0.37 -15.25
N VAL A 79 6.72 -0.92 -14.55
CA VAL A 79 6.29 -0.44 -13.23
C VAL A 79 7.40 -0.62 -12.20
N MET A 80 8.03 -1.78 -12.16
CA MET A 80 9.17 -2.05 -11.27
C MET A 80 10.34 -1.10 -11.58
N ARG A 81 10.65 -0.89 -12.87
CA ARG A 81 11.68 0.04 -13.33
C ARG A 81 11.42 1.46 -12.84
N LYS A 82 10.20 1.95 -13.07
CA LYS A 82 9.78 3.29 -12.63
C LYS A 82 9.94 3.46 -11.12
N LYS A 83 9.49 2.48 -10.34
CA LYS A 83 9.55 2.52 -8.87
C LYS A 83 10.99 2.45 -8.33
N LEU A 84 11.84 1.61 -8.92
CA LEU A 84 13.25 1.54 -8.54
C LEU A 84 14.03 2.83 -8.84
N LEU A 85 13.68 3.51 -9.93
CA LEU A 85 14.26 4.82 -10.26
C LEU A 85 13.74 5.90 -9.29
N GLU A 86 12.44 5.92 -8.99
CA GLU A 86 11.83 6.82 -8.01
C GLU A 86 12.48 6.68 -6.62
N TYR A 87 12.76 5.46 -6.21
CA TYR A 87 13.46 5.17 -4.95
C TYR A 87 14.97 5.39 -5.01
N ASP A 88 15.51 5.80 -6.14
CA ASP A 88 16.97 5.95 -6.36
C ASP A 88 17.77 4.67 -6.01
N ALA A 89 17.16 3.50 -6.20
CA ALA A 89 17.73 2.20 -5.82
C ALA A 89 18.47 1.50 -6.97
N VAL A 90 18.33 2.00 -8.21
CA VAL A 90 18.87 1.38 -9.42
C VAL A 90 19.59 2.39 -10.30
N LYS A 91 20.68 1.93 -10.94
CA LYS A 91 21.31 2.60 -12.08
C LYS A 91 21.10 1.73 -13.31
N ILE A 92 20.50 2.30 -14.34
CA ILE A 92 20.27 1.60 -15.61
C ILE A 92 21.38 1.97 -16.57
N THR A 93 21.98 0.97 -17.20
CA THR A 93 23.01 1.11 -18.24
C THR A 93 22.60 0.27 -19.44
N VAL A 94 22.94 0.70 -20.63
CA VAL A 94 22.70 -0.09 -21.84
C VAL A 94 23.99 -0.85 -22.19
N GLN A 95 23.90 -2.16 -22.34
CA GLN A 95 24.99 -3.04 -22.77
C GLN A 95 24.49 -3.92 -23.91
N LYS A 96 25.18 -3.89 -25.03
CA LYS A 96 24.78 -4.67 -26.24
C LYS A 96 23.31 -4.46 -26.64
N GLY A 97 22.82 -3.21 -26.58
CA GLY A 97 21.44 -2.85 -26.91
C GLY A 97 20.37 -3.27 -25.90
N LYS A 98 20.76 -3.84 -24.74
CA LYS A 98 19.83 -4.24 -23.67
C LYS A 98 20.06 -3.43 -22.40
N GLU A 99 18.99 -3.08 -21.71
CA GLU A 99 19.08 -2.47 -20.38
C GLU A 99 19.64 -3.46 -19.35
N VAL A 100 20.65 -3.01 -18.62
CA VAL A 100 21.22 -3.73 -17.47
C VAL A 100 20.97 -2.91 -16.22
N TRP A 101 20.23 -3.49 -15.29
CA TRP A 101 19.86 -2.85 -14.04
C TRP A 101 20.88 -3.20 -12.96
N LYS A 102 21.55 -2.18 -12.45
CA LYS A 102 22.56 -2.34 -11.39
C LYS A 102 22.07 -1.68 -10.11
N PRO A 103 22.00 -2.41 -8.98
CA PRO A 103 21.65 -1.81 -7.69
C PRO A 103 22.53 -0.61 -7.38
N LYS A 104 21.93 0.51 -6.94
CA LYS A 104 22.61 1.75 -6.55
C LYS A 104 22.42 1.96 -5.04
N GLY A 105 23.51 2.29 -4.31
CA GLY A 105 23.40 2.69 -2.92
C GLY A 105 22.86 4.11 -2.79
N ARG A 106 21.96 4.33 -1.84
CA ARG A 106 21.32 5.63 -1.55
C ARG A 106 22.21 6.44 -0.60
N THR A 107 23.18 7.14 -1.16
CA THR A 107 24.20 7.86 -0.38
C THR A 107 23.64 8.96 0.53
N TYR A 108 22.50 9.55 0.17
CA TYR A 108 21.81 10.54 0.99
C TYR A 108 21.30 9.97 2.33
N MET A 109 21.09 8.66 2.43
CA MET A 109 20.65 8.00 3.68
C MET A 109 21.80 7.73 4.66
N ARG A 110 23.04 8.05 4.34
CA ARG A 110 24.22 7.78 5.21
C ARG A 110 24.13 8.47 6.57
N CYS A 111 23.44 9.61 6.64
CA CYS A 111 23.26 10.36 7.88
C CYS A 111 22.13 9.85 8.76
N LEU A 112 21.30 8.93 8.25
CA LEU A 112 20.20 8.34 9.00
C LEU A 112 20.69 7.24 9.95
N ASP A 113 19.91 6.97 10.99
CA ASP A 113 20.13 5.81 11.86
C ASP A 113 20.00 4.48 11.11
N ASP A 114 20.68 3.43 11.58
CA ASP A 114 20.63 2.13 10.94
C ASP A 114 19.22 1.54 10.91
N LEU A 115 18.45 1.76 11.97
CA LEU A 115 17.06 1.31 12.03
C LEU A 115 16.16 2.09 11.08
N GLU A 116 16.43 3.37 10.88
CA GLU A 116 15.70 4.18 9.90
C GLU A 116 15.97 3.69 8.48
N ILE A 117 17.24 3.41 8.15
CA ILE A 117 17.61 2.89 6.83
C ILE A 117 16.87 1.59 6.53
N ILE A 118 16.98 0.57 7.39
CA ILE A 118 16.32 -0.72 7.15
C ILE A 118 14.79 -0.60 7.14
N SER A 119 14.23 0.26 8.00
CA SER A 119 12.79 0.49 8.07
C SER A 119 12.26 1.14 6.81
N GLN A 120 12.99 2.09 6.22
CA GLN A 120 12.63 2.73 4.96
C GLN A 120 12.59 1.70 3.81
N TYR A 121 13.65 0.89 3.66
CA TYR A 121 13.68 -0.16 2.65
C TYR A 121 12.54 -1.18 2.83
N ASN A 122 12.28 -1.61 4.07
CA ASN A 122 11.17 -2.52 4.37
C ASN A 122 9.81 -1.91 4.02
N SER A 123 9.58 -0.64 4.36
CA SER A 123 8.34 0.07 4.07
C SER A 123 8.09 0.18 2.58
N GLU A 124 9.11 0.48 1.79
CA GLU A 124 9.02 0.59 0.34
C GLU A 124 8.74 -0.77 -0.33
N ILE A 125 9.43 -1.83 0.12
CA ILE A 125 9.19 -3.20 -0.38
C ILE A 125 7.79 -3.68 -0.01
N MET A 126 7.39 -3.50 1.25
CA MET A 126 6.07 -3.91 1.72
C MET A 126 4.96 -3.10 1.04
N GLY A 127 5.13 -1.80 0.85
CA GLY A 127 4.19 -0.94 0.15
C GLY A 127 4.00 -1.39 -1.30
N PHE A 128 5.09 -1.66 -2.01
CA PHE A 128 5.05 -2.19 -3.37
C PHE A 128 4.35 -3.56 -3.43
N TYR A 129 4.76 -4.49 -2.57
CA TYR A 129 4.15 -5.82 -2.51
C TYR A 129 2.68 -5.78 -2.09
N ASN A 130 2.31 -4.98 -1.10
CA ASN A 130 0.91 -4.90 -0.67
C ASN A 130 -0.01 -4.43 -1.80
N PHE A 131 0.45 -3.46 -2.60
CA PHE A 131 -0.31 -2.98 -3.76
C PHE A 131 -0.42 -4.08 -4.84
N TYR A 132 0.67 -4.79 -5.16
CA TYR A 132 0.71 -5.78 -6.24
C TYR A 132 0.50 -7.24 -5.79
N SER A 133 0.15 -7.47 -4.53
CA SER A 133 0.04 -8.83 -3.96
C SER A 133 -1.07 -9.69 -4.58
N ILE A 134 -2.09 -9.07 -5.18
CA ILE A 134 -3.19 -9.76 -5.87
C ILE A 134 -2.84 -10.16 -7.31
N ALA A 135 -1.72 -9.67 -7.85
CA ALA A 135 -1.30 -9.97 -9.21
C ALA A 135 -1.04 -11.48 -9.39
N ASN A 136 -1.43 -12.00 -10.54
CA ASN A 136 -1.21 -13.41 -10.87
C ASN A 136 0.29 -13.78 -10.97
N ASN A 137 1.12 -12.80 -11.29
CA ASN A 137 2.58 -12.94 -11.36
C ASN A 137 3.30 -12.27 -10.18
N SER A 138 2.67 -12.14 -9.00
CA SER A 138 3.29 -11.48 -7.85
C SER A 138 4.69 -11.98 -7.50
N PRO A 139 5.09 -13.26 -7.70
CA PRO A 139 6.47 -13.69 -7.48
C PRO A 139 7.53 -12.95 -8.31
N VAL A 140 7.15 -12.28 -9.39
CA VAL A 140 8.10 -11.45 -10.18
C VAL A 140 8.69 -10.30 -9.37
N ILE A 141 8.05 -9.93 -8.25
CA ILE A 141 8.52 -8.92 -7.30
C ILE A 141 9.86 -9.33 -6.65
N ASP A 142 10.23 -10.61 -6.68
CA ASP A 142 11.56 -11.05 -6.24
C ASP A 142 12.70 -10.33 -6.97
N SER A 143 12.52 -10.03 -8.26
CA SER A 143 13.52 -9.28 -9.03
C SER A 143 13.67 -7.82 -8.55
N PHE A 144 12.55 -7.18 -8.21
CA PHE A 144 12.53 -5.86 -7.58
C PHE A 144 13.21 -5.91 -6.20
N TYR A 145 12.84 -6.89 -5.38
CA TYR A 145 13.41 -7.12 -4.05
C TYR A 145 14.92 -7.29 -4.08
N ASN A 146 15.44 -8.11 -4.99
CA ASN A 146 16.87 -8.34 -5.14
C ASN A 146 17.64 -7.04 -5.40
N ILE A 147 17.09 -6.13 -6.21
CA ILE A 147 17.72 -4.82 -6.46
C ILE A 147 17.67 -3.96 -5.19
N MET A 148 16.55 -3.96 -4.47
CA MET A 148 16.38 -3.22 -3.21
C MET A 148 17.35 -3.76 -2.12
N GLU A 149 17.48 -5.07 -1.98
CA GLU A 149 18.40 -5.72 -1.04
C GLU A 149 19.85 -5.30 -1.31
N TYR A 150 20.30 -5.42 -2.56
CA TYR A 150 21.67 -5.03 -2.92
C TYR A 150 21.89 -3.51 -2.87
N SER A 151 20.87 -2.71 -3.11
CA SER A 151 20.89 -1.25 -2.90
C SER A 151 21.11 -0.94 -1.41
N MET A 152 20.39 -1.61 -0.52
CA MET A 152 20.56 -1.48 0.93
C MET A 152 21.98 -1.84 1.37
N TYR A 153 22.52 -2.98 0.91
CA TYR A 153 23.92 -3.35 1.23
C TYR A 153 24.92 -2.28 0.79
N LYS A 154 24.73 -1.68 -0.37
CA LYS A 154 25.59 -0.58 -0.87
C LYS A 154 25.40 0.70 -0.05
N THR A 155 24.20 0.96 0.45
CA THR A 155 23.92 2.11 1.31
C THR A 155 24.67 1.99 2.63
N TYR A 156 24.60 0.83 3.30
CA TYR A 156 25.39 0.57 4.51
C TYR A 156 26.89 0.55 4.24
N ALA A 157 27.31 -0.02 3.12
CA ALA A 157 28.71 0.00 2.73
C ALA A 157 29.27 1.43 2.57
N ALA A 158 28.48 2.31 1.98
CA ALA A 158 28.81 3.73 1.85
C ALA A 158 28.78 4.47 3.19
N LYS A 159 27.82 4.15 4.07
CA LYS A 159 27.74 4.73 5.43
C LYS A 159 28.97 4.41 6.26
N TYR A 160 29.40 3.16 6.24
CA TYR A 160 30.55 2.66 7.04
C TYR A 160 31.89 2.66 6.31
N SER A 161 31.96 3.29 5.12
CA SER A 161 33.17 3.33 4.29
C SER A 161 33.82 1.95 4.12
N THR A 162 33.02 0.93 3.83
CA THR A 162 33.43 -0.46 3.74
C THR A 162 32.87 -1.17 2.52
N SER A 163 33.24 -2.43 2.29
CA SER A 163 32.68 -3.20 1.19
C SER A 163 31.33 -3.83 1.53
N LYS A 164 30.47 -4.02 0.53
CA LYS A 164 29.19 -4.76 0.71
C LYS A 164 29.39 -6.17 1.27
N LYS A 165 30.51 -6.85 0.92
CA LYS A 165 30.82 -8.18 1.44
C LYS A 165 30.97 -8.16 2.96
N LYS A 166 31.67 -7.17 3.52
CA LYS A 166 31.86 -7.01 4.97
C LYS A 166 30.52 -6.69 5.67
N ILE A 167 29.65 -5.86 5.06
CA ILE A 167 28.30 -5.58 5.58
C ILE A 167 27.45 -6.84 5.62
N ILE A 168 27.43 -7.62 4.55
CA ILE A 168 26.70 -8.90 4.48
C ILE A 168 27.22 -9.86 5.56
N ALA A 169 28.53 -10.05 5.65
CA ALA A 169 29.15 -10.94 6.63
C ALA A 169 28.83 -10.54 8.10
N LYS A 170 28.75 -9.24 8.36
CA LYS A 170 28.45 -8.71 9.70
C LYS A 170 26.98 -8.90 10.11
N TYR A 171 26.04 -8.60 9.21
CA TYR A 171 24.63 -8.46 9.54
C TYR A 171 23.71 -9.56 8.99
N LYS A 172 24.14 -10.33 7.96
CA LYS A 172 23.33 -11.43 7.41
C LYS A 172 23.72 -12.74 8.10
N LYS A 173 22.82 -13.25 8.94
CA LYS A 173 22.98 -14.54 9.64
C LYS A 173 21.81 -15.45 9.29
N ASN A 174 22.07 -16.73 9.03
CA ASN A 174 21.05 -17.71 8.64
C ASN A 174 20.15 -17.25 7.47
N GLY A 175 20.76 -16.56 6.49
CA GLY A 175 20.02 -16.06 5.32
C GLY A 175 19.30 -14.71 5.52
N VAL A 176 19.05 -14.28 6.75
CA VAL A 176 18.33 -13.06 7.07
C VAL A 176 19.29 -11.94 7.45
N PHE A 177 19.11 -10.77 6.83
CA PHE A 177 19.84 -9.56 7.20
C PHE A 177 19.11 -8.85 8.34
N ALA A 178 19.79 -8.56 9.45
CA ALA A 178 19.18 -7.93 10.61
C ALA A 178 20.14 -6.94 11.30
N ILE A 179 19.59 -5.81 11.72
CA ILE A 179 20.28 -4.80 12.51
C ILE A 179 19.93 -4.99 13.99
N PRO A 180 20.91 -5.27 14.86
CA PRO A 180 20.67 -5.34 16.29
C PRO A 180 20.49 -3.93 16.87
N TYR A 181 19.62 -3.81 17.85
CA TYR A 181 19.43 -2.58 18.61
C TYR A 181 18.97 -2.87 20.04
N THR A 182 19.23 -1.94 20.92
CA THR A 182 18.79 -2.02 22.32
C THR A 182 17.66 -1.01 22.56
N ASN A 183 16.58 -1.45 23.21
CA ASN A 183 15.48 -0.55 23.53
C ASN A 183 15.83 0.32 24.75
N LYS A 184 14.96 1.28 25.09
CA LYS A 184 15.12 2.18 26.25
C LYS A 184 15.19 1.46 27.61
N ARG A 185 14.79 0.17 27.68
CA ARG A 185 14.81 -0.68 28.88
C ARG A 185 16.00 -1.60 28.94
N GLY A 186 16.97 -1.50 28.00
CA GLY A 186 18.17 -2.31 27.96
C GLY A 186 18.01 -3.69 27.28
N TYR A 187 16.82 -4.03 26.75
CA TYR A 187 16.62 -5.30 26.04
C TYR A 187 17.13 -5.22 24.62
N GLU A 188 17.82 -6.28 24.17
CA GLU A 188 18.31 -6.42 22.81
C GLU A 188 17.24 -6.94 21.87
N PHE A 189 17.10 -6.30 20.75
CA PHE A 189 16.20 -6.65 19.65
C PHE A 189 16.95 -6.65 18.32
N LYS A 190 16.29 -7.20 17.28
CA LYS A 190 16.78 -7.17 15.91
C LYS A 190 15.69 -6.65 14.99
N ARG A 191 16.05 -5.73 14.10
CA ARG A 191 15.21 -5.32 13.00
C ARG A 191 15.63 -6.09 11.76
N GLU A 192 14.78 -7.00 11.31
CA GLU A 192 15.03 -7.85 10.16
C GLU A 192 14.65 -7.14 8.86
N PHE A 193 15.43 -7.39 7.81
CA PHE A 193 15.03 -7.04 6.45
C PHE A 193 13.95 -7.99 5.97
N TYR A 194 13.04 -7.50 5.13
CA TYR A 194 11.89 -8.27 4.66
C TYR A 194 12.33 -9.60 4.00
N ASP A 195 11.77 -10.72 4.45
CA ASP A 195 12.11 -12.07 4.01
C ASP A 195 10.89 -12.99 3.78
N LYS A 196 9.67 -12.43 3.88
CA LYS A 196 8.42 -13.23 3.85
C LYS A 196 8.00 -13.69 2.45
N GLY A 197 8.78 -13.34 1.42
CA GLY A 197 8.48 -13.68 0.03
C GLY A 197 7.28 -12.92 -0.55
N PHE A 198 6.93 -13.21 -1.81
CA PHE A 198 5.94 -12.45 -2.59
C PHE A 198 4.87 -13.36 -3.18
N LYS A 199 4.27 -14.20 -2.35
CA LYS A 199 3.16 -15.06 -2.77
C LYS A 199 1.94 -14.23 -3.12
N ARG A 200 1.20 -14.65 -4.14
CA ARG A 200 -0.08 -14.04 -4.46
C ARG A 200 -1.03 -14.14 -3.28
N LYS A 201 -1.65 -13.02 -2.91
CA LYS A 201 -2.73 -12.99 -1.92
C LYS A 201 -4.06 -13.22 -2.63
N GLU A 202 -4.92 -13.99 -2.00
CA GLU A 202 -6.30 -14.11 -2.46
C GLU A 202 -7.05 -12.81 -2.19
N LEU A 203 -7.98 -12.45 -3.08
CA LEU A 203 -8.87 -11.33 -2.84
C LEU A 203 -9.77 -11.68 -1.66
N PRO A 204 -10.00 -10.75 -0.74
CA PRO A 204 -10.98 -10.94 0.32
C PRO A 204 -12.37 -11.24 -0.29
N ASN A 205 -13.19 -11.98 0.45
CA ASN A 205 -14.51 -12.41 0.00
C ASN A 205 -15.34 -11.23 -0.55
N ARG A 206 -15.88 -11.39 -1.76
CA ARG A 206 -16.64 -10.36 -2.51
C ARG A 206 -17.81 -9.75 -1.74
N TYR A 207 -18.34 -10.45 -0.74
CA TYR A 207 -19.47 -9.97 0.08
C TYR A 207 -19.15 -8.85 1.06
N LEU A 208 -17.87 -8.48 1.22
CA LEU A 208 -17.46 -7.36 2.08
C LEU A 208 -17.33 -6.05 1.31
N ASP A 209 -17.29 -6.10 -0.03
CA ASP A 209 -16.99 -4.94 -0.87
C ASP A 209 -18.19 -4.00 -1.05
N ASP A 210 -19.43 -4.51 -0.86
CA ASP A 210 -20.65 -3.70 -0.96
C ASP A 210 -20.99 -2.90 0.32
N LYS A 211 -20.23 -3.08 1.39
CA LYS A 211 -20.35 -2.24 2.57
C LYS A 211 -19.48 -1.00 2.40
N LEU A 212 -20.13 0.15 2.36
CA LEU A 212 -19.41 1.43 2.41
C LEU A 212 -18.44 1.40 3.60
N PRO A 213 -17.14 1.63 3.36
CA PRO A 213 -16.18 1.65 4.44
C PRO A 213 -16.60 2.70 5.45
N ASN A 214 -16.50 2.38 6.75
CA ASN A 214 -16.75 3.36 7.81
C ASN A 214 -15.79 4.54 7.60
N THR A 215 -16.34 5.67 7.11
CA THR A 215 -15.56 6.87 6.77
C THR A 215 -14.82 7.43 7.97
N VAL A 216 -15.34 7.21 9.19
CA VAL A 216 -14.69 7.58 10.45
C VAL A 216 -13.38 6.81 10.66
N ALA A 217 -13.35 5.52 10.29
CA ALA A 217 -12.15 4.70 10.39
C ALA A 217 -11.10 5.07 9.31
N ILE A 218 -11.54 5.40 8.10
CA ILE A 218 -10.65 5.66 6.95
C ILE A 218 -10.07 7.09 6.98
N THR A 219 -10.91 8.09 7.27
CA THR A 219 -10.51 9.51 7.27
C THR A 219 -9.88 9.96 8.59
N GLY A 220 -9.75 9.04 9.53
CA GLY A 220 -9.25 9.30 10.87
C GLY A 220 -7.76 9.59 10.99
N GLY A 221 -7.19 10.51 10.23
CA GLY A 221 -5.82 10.98 10.46
C GLY A 221 -5.61 11.36 11.94
N ARG A 222 -4.41 11.04 12.48
CA ARG A 222 -4.00 11.50 13.84
C ARG A 222 -3.81 13.01 13.83
N ASN A 223 -4.89 13.76 14.00
CA ASN A 223 -4.78 15.19 14.19
C ASN A 223 -4.32 15.47 15.61
N GLY A 224 -3.26 16.26 15.74
CA GLY A 224 -2.75 16.66 17.05
C GLY A 224 -3.83 17.39 17.87
N LEU A 225 -3.77 17.24 19.21
CA LEU A 225 -4.68 17.87 20.16
C LEU A 225 -4.87 19.37 19.88
N ILE A 226 -3.75 20.07 19.65
CA ILE A 226 -3.72 21.51 19.38
C ILE A 226 -4.53 21.86 18.13
N LYS A 227 -4.35 21.12 17.03
CA LYS A 227 -5.10 21.36 15.78
C LYS A 227 -6.61 21.17 15.96
N ARG A 228 -7.03 20.21 16.77
CA ARG A 228 -8.45 19.95 17.06
C ARG A 228 -9.08 21.06 17.90
N LEU A 229 -8.35 21.56 18.88
CA LEU A 229 -8.77 22.70 19.68
C LEU A 229 -8.82 24.00 18.86
N GLN A 230 -7.84 24.21 17.98
CA GLN A 230 -7.79 25.37 17.09
C GLN A 230 -8.89 25.35 16.02
N ALA A 231 -9.36 24.18 15.62
CA ALA A 231 -10.47 24.05 14.68
C ALA A 231 -11.80 24.58 15.23
N ARG A 232 -11.94 24.72 16.55
CA ARG A 232 -13.12 25.23 17.26
C ARG A 232 -14.44 24.62 16.80
N VAL A 233 -14.42 23.31 16.52
CA VAL A 233 -15.61 22.59 16.03
C VAL A 233 -15.80 21.33 16.87
N CYS A 234 -17.03 21.11 17.33
CA CYS A 234 -17.40 19.86 18.00
C CYS A 234 -17.22 18.67 17.07
N GLU A 235 -16.41 17.71 17.46
CA GLU A 235 -16.11 16.53 16.63
C GLU A 235 -17.31 15.58 16.48
N ASN A 236 -18.41 15.80 17.23
CA ASN A 236 -19.62 15.01 17.15
C ASN A 236 -20.74 15.69 16.34
N CYS A 237 -21.13 16.91 16.71
CA CYS A 237 -22.27 17.60 16.10
C CYS A 237 -21.90 18.81 15.23
N GLY A 238 -20.62 19.18 15.15
CA GLY A 238 -20.17 20.33 14.36
C GLY A 238 -20.40 21.70 15.00
N ALA A 239 -20.99 21.80 16.21
CA ALA A 239 -21.18 23.08 16.90
C ALA A 239 -19.84 23.75 17.24
N THR A 240 -19.85 25.09 17.25
CA THR A 240 -18.62 25.90 17.47
C THR A 240 -18.54 26.52 18.87
N ASP A 241 -19.59 26.40 19.66
CA ASP A 241 -19.70 27.05 20.97
C ASP A 241 -19.35 26.12 22.13
N ASN A 242 -18.78 26.66 23.17
CA ASN A 242 -18.48 25.98 24.44
C ASN A 242 -17.85 24.61 24.29
N LEU A 243 -16.71 24.54 23.59
CA LEU A 243 -15.97 23.31 23.39
C LEU A 243 -15.22 22.86 24.62
N GLU A 244 -15.41 21.61 24.98
CA GLU A 244 -14.77 20.91 26.09
C GLU A 244 -14.02 19.68 25.59
N MET A 245 -13.06 19.21 26.38
CA MET A 245 -12.31 18.02 26.06
C MET A 245 -12.83 16.83 26.86
N HIS A 246 -13.54 15.92 26.19
CA HIS A 246 -13.93 14.65 26.79
C HIS A 246 -12.74 13.71 26.87
N HIS A 247 -12.52 13.06 28.02
CA HIS A 247 -11.43 12.14 28.27
C HIS A 247 -11.94 10.77 28.68
N VAL A 248 -11.36 9.69 28.13
CA VAL A 248 -11.59 8.32 28.60
C VAL A 248 -10.36 7.78 29.31
N ARG A 249 -10.59 7.08 30.41
CA ARG A 249 -9.51 6.48 31.21
C ARG A 249 -8.75 5.41 30.44
N LYS A 250 -9.46 4.50 29.78
CA LYS A 250 -8.90 3.39 29.00
C LYS A 250 -9.72 3.19 27.74
N LEU A 251 -9.06 3.11 26.57
CA LEU A 251 -9.75 2.83 25.31
C LEU A 251 -10.42 1.46 25.25
N LYS A 252 -9.87 0.47 25.97
CA LYS A 252 -10.47 -0.87 26.05
C LYS A 252 -11.82 -0.92 26.76
N ASP A 253 -12.17 0.13 27.51
CA ASP A 253 -13.44 0.20 28.22
C ASP A 253 -14.57 0.70 27.30
N LEU A 254 -14.21 1.23 26.10
CA LEU A 254 -15.16 1.63 25.06
C LEU A 254 -15.64 0.40 24.29
N LYS A 255 -16.95 0.28 24.11
CA LYS A 255 -17.58 -0.87 23.47
C LYS A 255 -17.75 -0.70 21.95
N GLY A 256 -17.49 0.48 21.42
CA GLY A 256 -17.66 0.79 19.99
C GLY A 256 -19.13 0.77 19.55
N LYS A 257 -20.06 1.08 20.44
CA LYS A 257 -21.50 1.08 20.14
C LYS A 257 -21.97 2.39 19.55
N SER A 258 -21.39 3.51 19.93
CA SER A 258 -21.73 4.84 19.46
C SER A 258 -20.61 5.43 18.56
N ASP A 259 -20.97 6.36 17.70
CA ASP A 259 -20.05 6.98 16.71
C ASP A 259 -18.84 7.65 17.37
N TRP A 260 -19.03 8.27 18.52
CA TRP A 260 -17.93 8.90 19.25
C TRP A 260 -16.93 7.88 19.82
N GLU A 261 -17.41 6.71 20.31
CA GLU A 261 -16.55 5.62 20.76
C GLU A 261 -15.75 5.03 19.60
N ILE A 262 -16.44 4.74 18.47
CA ILE A 262 -15.81 4.25 17.23
C ILE A 262 -14.72 5.22 16.79
N LYS A 263 -15.01 6.53 16.83
CA LYS A 263 -14.06 7.58 16.46
C LYS A 263 -12.83 7.62 17.37
N MET A 264 -12.99 7.40 18.64
CA MET A 264 -11.88 7.34 19.61
C MET A 264 -11.05 6.08 19.46
N ILE A 265 -11.70 4.91 19.28
CA ILE A 265 -11.05 3.62 19.09
C ILE A 265 -10.25 3.62 17.76
N SER A 266 -10.89 4.00 16.66
CA SER A 266 -10.26 3.98 15.32
C SER A 266 -9.04 4.89 15.22
N ARG A 267 -9.05 5.99 15.95
CA ARG A 267 -7.93 6.95 16.00
C ARG A 267 -6.94 6.67 17.13
N ASN A 268 -7.16 5.62 17.91
CA ASN A 268 -6.34 5.25 19.06
C ASN A 268 -6.04 6.45 19.98
N ARG A 269 -7.05 7.25 20.30
CA ARG A 269 -6.91 8.44 21.11
C ARG A 269 -7.90 8.48 22.28
N LYS A 270 -7.45 9.02 23.41
CA LYS A 270 -8.22 9.09 24.65
C LYS A 270 -9.00 10.41 24.82
N THR A 271 -8.98 11.27 23.81
CA THR A 271 -9.58 12.61 23.91
C THR A 271 -10.47 12.89 22.71
N LEU A 272 -11.59 13.58 22.96
CA LEU A 272 -12.54 14.03 21.95
C LEU A 272 -12.93 15.48 22.24
N ALA A 273 -12.83 16.38 21.26
CA ALA A 273 -13.27 17.76 21.41
C ALA A 273 -14.78 17.81 21.13
N VAL A 274 -15.60 18.16 22.11
CA VAL A 274 -17.05 18.18 22.02
C VAL A 274 -17.61 19.46 22.65
N CYS A 275 -18.79 19.90 22.20
CA CYS A 275 -19.50 20.97 22.91
C CYS A 275 -20.06 20.45 24.23
N SER A 276 -20.37 21.36 25.16
CA SER A 276 -20.91 21.03 26.50
C SER A 276 -22.14 20.14 26.42
N VAL A 277 -23.03 20.37 25.45
CA VAL A 277 -24.25 19.54 25.24
C VAL A 277 -23.88 18.11 24.89
N CYS A 278 -23.01 17.89 23.92
CA CYS A 278 -22.54 16.54 23.57
C CYS A 278 -21.77 15.90 24.71
N HIS A 279 -20.97 16.65 25.46
CA HIS A 279 -20.24 16.18 26.63
C HIS A 279 -21.16 15.62 27.71
N HIS A 280 -22.20 16.40 28.06
CA HIS A 280 -23.22 15.94 28.99
C HIS A 280 -23.99 14.69 28.50
N LYS A 281 -24.32 14.63 27.21
CA LYS A 281 -24.98 13.45 26.64
C LYS A 281 -24.08 12.20 26.69
N ILE A 282 -22.76 12.34 26.45
CA ILE A 282 -21.81 11.22 26.57
C ILE A 282 -21.83 10.69 28.00
N HIS A 283 -21.73 11.58 29.03
CA HIS A 283 -21.74 11.18 30.43
C HIS A 283 -23.07 10.58 30.87
N ALA A 284 -24.19 11.00 30.28
CA ALA A 284 -25.50 10.46 30.53
C ALA A 284 -25.79 9.15 29.79
N GLY A 285 -24.87 8.69 28.91
CA GLY A 285 -25.09 7.50 28.08
C GLY A 285 -26.21 7.68 27.03
N LYS A 286 -26.51 8.92 26.66
CA LYS A 286 -27.59 9.30 25.74
C LYS A 286 -27.10 9.81 24.37
N LEU A 287 -25.82 9.62 24.08
CA LEU A 287 -25.25 9.98 22.79
C LEU A 287 -25.04 8.70 22.00
N ASP A 288 -25.90 8.48 21.02
CA ASP A 288 -25.78 7.41 20.02
C ASP A 288 -24.97 7.88 18.81
#